data_160b248ea51a1be2076d438fcbec66d0
#
_entry.id   160b248ea51a1be2076d438fcbec66d0
#
_cell.length_a   1.000
_cell.length_b   1.000
_cell.length_c   1.000
_cell.angle_alpha   90.00
_cell.angle_beta   90.00
_cell.angle_gamma   90.00
#
_symmetry.space_group_name_H-M   'P 1'
#
loop_
_entity.id
_entity.type
_entity.pdbx_description
1 polymer ?
#
loop_
_entity_poly.entity_id
_entity_poly.type
_entity_poly.pdbx_seq_one_letter_code
_entity_poly.pdbx_strand_id
1 'polypeptide(L)'
;PCRVLVIGGCGASKTTTVLNSIARGAMWKPWDGGIYLMAPTKDVQQGEYGLVDTTFLEQLPQLEYFKQRPGRACLIMDDIHLHSHSTAKKDGTASQAELLERICGHMSTHHDGGLSVFICHQVWTGVPPKVRKLASHFILFPQRIAKDSVGHIARGCMMTKRQLEACFDMCSSAYDFLLITNEPDGRARVRINGTDPVQGIN
;
A
#
# COMPACT_ATOMS: atom_id res chain seq x y z
N PRO A 1 8.81 9.87 0.28
CA PRO A 1 7.46 9.35 0.03
C PRO A 1 7.53 8.01 -0.70
N CYS A 2 6.65 7.07 -0.35
CA CYS A 2 6.58 5.75 -0.95
C CYS A 2 5.13 5.38 -1.29
N ARG A 3 4.96 4.44 -2.22
CA ARG A 3 3.67 3.84 -2.57
C ARG A 3 3.78 2.36 -2.28
N VAL A 4 3.06 1.94 -1.26
CA VAL A 4 3.14 0.58 -0.72
C VAL A 4 1.83 -0.15 -1.01
N LEU A 5 1.90 -1.25 -1.71
CA LEU A 5 0.77 -2.17 -1.86
C LEU A 5 0.91 -3.32 -0.87
N VAL A 6 -0.12 -3.53 -0.07
CA VAL A 6 -0.19 -4.57 0.96
C VAL A 6 -1.24 -5.57 0.53
N ILE A 7 -0.81 -6.75 0.07
CA ILE A 7 -1.69 -7.75 -0.56
C ILE A 7 -1.70 -9.03 0.27
N GLY A 8 -2.90 -9.48 0.61
CA GLY A 8 -3.12 -10.74 1.30
C GLY A 8 -4.60 -10.91 1.63
N GLY A 9 -5.10 -12.13 1.64
CA GLY A 9 -6.51 -12.42 1.93
C GLY A 9 -6.96 -11.97 3.31
N CYS A 10 -8.22 -12.24 3.64
CA CYS A 10 -8.79 -11.93 4.94
C CYS A 10 -7.99 -12.60 6.07
N GLY A 11 -7.80 -11.91 7.19
CA GLY A 11 -7.04 -12.42 8.35
C GLY A 11 -5.52 -12.52 8.14
N ALA A 12 -4.95 -11.94 7.10
CA ALA A 12 -3.50 -11.93 6.84
C ALA A 12 -2.72 -10.93 7.70
N SER A 13 -3.35 -10.20 8.61
CA SER A 13 -2.72 -9.16 9.44
C SER A 13 -2.15 -7.95 8.67
N LYS A 14 -2.69 -7.65 7.47
CA LYS A 14 -2.25 -6.51 6.64
C LYS A 14 -2.24 -5.20 7.42
N THR A 15 -3.38 -4.84 7.96
CA THR A 15 -3.60 -3.60 8.71
C THR A 15 -2.67 -3.52 9.92
N THR A 16 -2.62 -4.59 10.72
CA THR A 16 -1.73 -4.69 11.90
C THR A 16 -0.27 -4.49 11.52
N THR A 17 0.19 -5.07 10.41
CA THR A 17 1.57 -4.93 9.95
C THR A 17 1.88 -3.48 9.55
N VAL A 18 0.97 -2.82 8.82
CA VAL A 18 1.14 -1.40 8.44
C VAL A 18 1.16 -0.51 9.67
N LEU A 19 0.19 -0.66 10.57
CA LEU A 19 0.09 0.15 11.78
C LEU A 19 1.29 -0.01 12.70
N ASN A 20 1.74 -1.24 12.93
CA ASN A 20 2.94 -1.51 13.71
C ASN A 20 4.20 -0.91 13.07
N SER A 21 4.31 -0.96 11.75
CA SER A 21 5.44 -0.37 11.02
C SER A 21 5.46 1.16 11.16
N ILE A 22 4.29 1.79 11.15
CA ILE A 22 4.13 3.23 11.33
C ILE A 22 4.37 3.63 12.79
N ALA A 23 3.71 2.96 13.75
CA ALA A 23 3.78 3.30 15.17
C ALA A 23 5.17 3.11 15.77
N ARG A 24 5.89 2.06 15.34
CA ARG A 24 7.25 1.78 15.87
C ARG A 24 8.33 2.68 15.26
N GLY A 25 8.01 3.46 14.23
CA GLY A 25 9.01 4.25 13.50
C GLY A 25 10.14 3.41 12.87
N ALA A 26 10.02 2.07 12.92
CA ALA A 26 11.07 1.14 12.55
C ALA A 26 11.45 1.20 11.07
N MET A 27 10.50 1.58 10.22
CA MET A 27 10.70 1.67 8.76
C MET A 27 10.58 3.10 8.22
N TRP A 28 10.03 4.03 9.02
CA TRP A 28 9.64 5.36 8.52
C TRP A 28 9.97 6.45 9.53
N LYS A 29 10.38 7.61 9.04
CA LYS A 29 10.54 8.82 9.88
C LYS A 29 9.15 9.31 10.35
N PRO A 30 9.08 10.14 11.40
CA PRO A 30 7.83 10.72 11.89
C PRO A 30 6.97 11.35 10.79
N TRP A 31 5.64 11.29 10.96
CA TRP A 31 4.63 11.81 10.05
C TRP A 31 4.11 13.17 10.57
N ASP A 32 4.97 14.18 10.50
CA ASP A 32 4.69 15.54 10.96
C ASP A 32 3.60 16.26 10.14
N GLY A 33 3.39 15.84 8.89
CA GLY A 33 2.28 16.28 8.03
C GLY A 33 0.96 15.55 8.29
N GLY A 34 0.94 14.58 9.21
CA GLY A 34 -0.25 13.85 9.64
C GLY A 34 -0.43 12.46 9.04
N ILE A 35 -1.27 11.67 9.71
CA ILE A 35 -1.69 10.34 9.28
C ILE A 35 -3.17 10.40 8.91
N TYR A 36 -3.51 9.95 7.71
CA TYR A 36 -4.85 9.89 7.17
C TYR A 36 -5.24 8.44 6.98
N LEU A 37 -6.44 8.05 7.42
CA LEU A 37 -6.94 6.68 7.33
C LEU A 37 -8.30 6.65 6.65
N MET A 38 -8.42 5.78 5.65
CA MET A 38 -9.69 5.35 5.06
C MET A 38 -9.90 3.88 5.36
N ALA A 39 -11.03 3.54 5.97
CA ALA A 39 -11.46 2.16 6.25
C ALA A 39 -12.97 2.03 6.05
N PRO A 40 -13.50 0.79 5.79
CA PRO A 40 -14.90 0.58 5.40
C PRO A 40 -15.94 1.01 6.43
N THR A 41 -15.60 0.97 7.72
CA THR A 41 -16.54 1.26 8.81
C THR A 41 -15.93 2.19 9.85
N LYS A 42 -16.74 3.16 10.34
CA LYS A 42 -16.32 4.11 11.39
C LYS A 42 -16.05 3.44 12.74
N ASP A 43 -16.79 2.40 13.07
CA ASP A 43 -16.69 1.70 14.36
C ASP A 43 -15.37 0.93 14.48
N VAL A 44 -14.87 0.37 13.36
CA VAL A 44 -13.54 -0.23 13.26
C VAL A 44 -12.45 0.84 13.36
N GLN A 45 -12.73 2.06 12.89
CA GLN A 45 -11.77 3.16 12.83
C GLN A 45 -11.27 3.62 14.21
N GLN A 46 -12.13 3.66 15.23
CA GLN A 46 -11.79 4.25 16.52
C GLN A 46 -11.12 3.27 17.51
N GLY A 47 -11.36 1.97 17.40
CA GLY A 47 -10.89 0.98 18.37
C GLY A 47 -9.66 0.18 17.95
N GLU A 48 -9.56 -0.20 16.68
CA GLU A 48 -8.51 -1.13 16.22
C GLU A 48 -7.21 -0.44 15.80
N TYR A 49 -7.26 0.83 15.42
CA TYR A 49 -6.08 1.46 14.81
C TYR A 49 -5.15 2.15 15.81
N GLY A 50 -5.55 2.44 17.04
CA GLY A 50 -4.70 2.88 18.16
C GLY A 50 -3.63 3.94 17.85
N LEU A 51 -3.72 4.60 16.70
CA LEU A 51 -2.80 5.64 16.28
C LEU A 51 -3.25 6.99 16.84
N VAL A 52 -2.36 7.64 17.55
CA VAL A 52 -2.56 9.01 18.03
C VAL A 52 -2.52 9.95 16.82
N ASP A 53 -3.37 10.97 16.81
CA ASP A 53 -3.44 12.03 15.78
C ASP A 53 -3.77 11.56 14.35
N THR A 54 -4.60 10.53 14.22
CA THR A 54 -5.09 10.07 12.91
C THR A 54 -6.35 10.83 12.47
N THR A 55 -6.33 11.34 11.24
CA THR A 55 -7.50 11.93 10.59
C THR A 55 -8.22 10.86 9.77
N PHE A 56 -9.47 10.56 10.14
CA PHE A 56 -10.30 9.61 9.39
C PHE A 56 -10.96 10.28 8.20
N LEU A 57 -10.88 9.63 7.03
CA LEU A 57 -11.45 10.09 5.78
C LEU A 57 -12.58 9.15 5.33
N GLU A 58 -13.75 9.68 5.04
CA GLU A 58 -14.87 8.92 4.46
C GLU A 58 -14.69 8.70 2.95
N GLN A 59 -13.99 9.63 2.29
CA GLN A 59 -13.67 9.58 0.87
C GLN A 59 -12.33 10.27 0.61
N LEU A 60 -11.68 9.95 -0.50
CA LEU A 60 -10.45 10.64 -0.90
C LEU A 60 -10.75 12.11 -1.17
N PRO A 61 -10.07 13.03 -0.48
CA PRO A 61 -10.20 14.45 -0.74
C PRO A 61 -9.45 14.84 -2.02
N GLN A 62 -9.70 16.05 -2.49
CA GLN A 62 -8.91 16.64 -3.57
C GLN A 62 -7.43 16.83 -3.13
N LEU A 63 -6.52 16.94 -4.11
CA LEU A 63 -5.08 17.03 -3.85
C LEU A 63 -4.70 18.19 -2.93
N GLU A 64 -5.41 19.29 -3.04
CA GLU A 64 -5.20 20.53 -2.28
C GLU A 64 -5.36 20.31 -0.77
N TYR A 65 -6.18 19.38 -0.35
CA TYR A 65 -6.38 19.05 1.05
C TYR A 65 -5.09 18.60 1.73
N PHE A 66 -4.31 17.75 1.08
CA PHE A 66 -3.03 17.27 1.64
C PHE A 66 -1.94 18.35 1.64
N LYS A 67 -2.05 19.36 0.77
CA LYS A 67 -1.08 20.47 0.69
C LYS A 67 -1.22 21.49 1.84
N GLN A 68 -2.32 21.44 2.56
CA GLN A 68 -2.59 22.38 3.66
C GLN A 68 -1.68 22.17 4.89
N ARG A 69 -1.12 20.98 5.04
CA ARG A 69 -0.21 20.63 6.14
C ARG A 69 1.20 20.38 5.59
N PRO A 70 2.17 21.23 5.93
CA PRO A 70 3.56 20.99 5.57
C PRO A 70 4.08 19.74 6.30
N GLY A 71 5.14 19.12 5.75
CA GLY A 71 5.76 17.97 6.36
C GLY A 71 5.38 16.65 5.68
N ARG A 72 5.89 15.55 6.22
CA ARG A 72 5.67 14.19 5.67
C ARG A 72 4.31 13.67 6.10
N ALA A 73 3.48 13.33 5.14
CA ALA A 73 2.15 12.78 5.38
C ALA A 73 2.06 11.30 4.99
N CYS A 74 1.14 10.59 5.63
CA CYS A 74 0.83 9.20 5.36
C CYS A 74 -0.66 9.03 5.09
N LEU A 75 -1.03 8.40 3.98
CA LEU A 75 -2.39 7.96 3.68
C LEU A 75 -2.45 6.43 3.75
N ILE A 76 -3.30 5.91 4.61
CA ILE A 76 -3.59 4.48 4.72
C ILE A 76 -4.99 4.23 4.17
N MET A 77 -5.10 3.34 3.21
CA MET A 77 -6.37 2.86 2.66
C MET A 77 -6.50 1.38 2.98
N ASP A 78 -7.41 1.04 3.90
CA ASP A 78 -7.59 -0.33 4.36
C ASP A 78 -8.87 -0.94 3.79
N ASP A 79 -8.69 -1.93 2.92
CA ASP A 79 -9.75 -2.72 2.25
C ASP A 79 -10.83 -1.88 1.53
N ILE A 80 -10.43 -0.73 0.98
CA ILE A 80 -11.33 0.17 0.24
C ILE A 80 -11.48 -0.31 -1.20
N HIS A 81 -12.70 -0.67 -1.57
CA HIS A 81 -13.04 -1.02 -2.93
C HIS A 81 -13.24 0.24 -3.80
N LEU A 82 -12.22 0.58 -4.56
CA LEU A 82 -12.31 1.62 -5.57
C LEU A 82 -12.85 1.01 -6.86
N HIS A 83 -14.16 1.01 -7.01
CA HIS A 83 -14.79 0.54 -8.24
C HIS A 83 -14.32 1.40 -9.42
N SER A 84 -13.58 0.79 -10.36
CA SER A 84 -13.14 1.40 -11.61
C SER A 84 -14.31 1.78 -12.54
N HIS A 85 -15.52 1.39 -12.17
CA HIS A 85 -16.75 1.61 -12.91
C HIS A 85 -17.71 2.63 -12.29
N SER A 86 -17.29 3.42 -11.30
CA SER A 86 -18.07 4.59 -11.01
C SER A 86 -17.95 5.48 -12.25
N THR A 87 -18.92 5.36 -13.13
CA THR A 87 -19.15 6.31 -14.23
C THR A 87 -18.83 7.70 -13.70
N ALA A 88 -17.91 8.40 -14.39
CA ALA A 88 -17.64 9.80 -14.09
C ALA A 88 -18.99 10.45 -13.81
N LYS A 89 -19.17 11.00 -12.62
CA LYS A 89 -20.42 11.65 -12.29
C LYS A 89 -20.68 12.65 -13.39
N LYS A 90 -21.91 12.75 -13.89
CA LYS A 90 -22.30 13.68 -14.97
C LYS A 90 -21.91 15.15 -14.69
N ASP A 91 -21.47 15.45 -13.47
CA ASP A 91 -21.04 16.76 -12.98
C ASP A 91 -19.53 17.05 -13.18
N GLY A 92 -18.78 16.16 -13.83
CA GLY A 92 -17.34 16.36 -14.09
C GLY A 92 -16.41 16.13 -12.87
N THR A 93 -16.94 15.66 -11.73
CA THR A 93 -16.10 15.33 -10.57
C THR A 93 -15.31 14.04 -10.82
N ALA A 94 -14.01 14.07 -10.50
CA ALA A 94 -13.15 12.90 -10.64
C ALA A 94 -13.62 11.74 -9.75
N SER A 95 -13.57 10.52 -10.29
CA SER A 95 -13.86 9.32 -9.50
C SER A 95 -12.81 9.12 -8.40
N GLN A 96 -13.14 8.36 -7.34
CA GLN A 96 -12.19 8.04 -6.27
C GLN A 96 -10.96 7.30 -6.80
N ALA A 97 -11.11 6.46 -7.83
CA ALA A 97 -10.00 5.79 -8.49
C ALA A 97 -9.07 6.78 -9.21
N GLU A 98 -9.63 7.75 -9.95
CA GLU A 98 -8.85 8.80 -10.60
C GLU A 98 -8.14 9.72 -9.60
N LEU A 99 -8.79 10.04 -8.48
CA LEU A 99 -8.16 10.80 -7.40
C LEU A 99 -6.98 10.04 -6.81
N LEU A 100 -7.11 8.73 -6.55
CA LEU A 100 -6.02 7.90 -6.08
C LEU A 100 -4.86 7.83 -7.08
N GLU A 101 -5.17 7.70 -8.38
CA GLU A 101 -4.15 7.71 -9.43
C GLU A 101 -3.37 9.04 -9.44
N ARG A 102 -4.06 10.17 -9.29
CA ARG A 102 -3.43 11.51 -9.19
C ARG A 102 -2.60 11.63 -7.91
N ILE A 103 -3.11 11.17 -6.77
CA ILE A 103 -2.38 11.16 -5.50
C ILE A 103 -1.08 10.35 -5.64
N CYS A 104 -1.16 9.13 -6.14
CA CYS A 104 0.01 8.27 -6.32
C CYS A 104 0.99 8.81 -7.38
N GLY A 105 0.50 9.47 -8.43
CA GLY A 105 1.33 9.99 -9.53
C GLY A 105 2.01 11.31 -9.20
N HIS A 106 1.33 12.22 -8.53
CA HIS A 106 1.78 13.60 -8.38
C HIS A 106 2.13 13.98 -6.95
N MET A 107 1.32 13.62 -5.95
CA MET A 107 1.53 14.08 -4.58
C MET A 107 2.79 13.49 -3.93
N SER A 108 3.17 12.27 -4.31
CA SER A 108 4.38 11.64 -3.76
C SER A 108 5.67 12.36 -4.17
N THR A 109 5.64 13.19 -5.22
CA THR A 109 6.82 13.86 -5.77
C THR A 109 6.78 15.38 -5.63
N HIS A 110 5.62 15.98 -5.47
CA HIS A 110 5.43 17.44 -5.52
C HIS A 110 4.88 18.07 -4.24
N HIS A 111 4.69 17.27 -3.19
CA HIS A 111 4.30 17.77 -1.87
C HIS A 111 5.54 18.06 -1.02
N ASP A 112 5.61 19.20 -0.35
CA ASP A 112 6.63 19.48 0.66
C ASP A 112 6.60 18.40 1.75
N GLY A 113 7.73 17.69 1.93
CA GLY A 113 7.80 16.51 2.80
C GLY A 113 7.28 15.21 2.18
N GLY A 114 6.40 15.27 1.16
CA GLY A 114 5.86 14.12 0.43
C GLY A 114 4.73 13.38 1.14
N LEU A 115 3.86 12.75 0.34
CA LEU A 115 2.78 11.89 0.81
C LEU A 115 3.11 10.42 0.52
N SER A 116 3.27 9.61 1.55
CA SER A 116 3.36 8.16 1.43
C SER A 116 1.96 7.54 1.43
N VAL A 117 1.73 6.56 0.56
CA VAL A 117 0.41 5.92 0.41
C VAL A 117 0.56 4.42 0.64
N PHE A 118 -0.21 3.91 1.59
CA PHE A 118 -0.35 2.48 1.89
C PHE A 118 -1.73 2.02 1.45
N ILE A 119 -1.79 1.01 0.60
CA ILE A 119 -3.04 0.45 0.09
C ILE A 119 -3.10 -1.02 0.48
N CYS A 120 -3.90 -1.33 1.49
CA CYS A 120 -4.18 -2.69 1.92
C CYS A 120 -5.36 -3.24 1.12
N HIS A 121 -5.16 -4.37 0.45
CA HIS A 121 -6.23 -4.99 -0.33
C HIS A 121 -6.15 -6.51 -0.28
N GLN A 122 -7.30 -7.19 -0.39
CA GLN A 122 -7.35 -8.66 -0.33
C GLN A 122 -6.87 -9.30 -1.63
N VAL A 123 -7.12 -8.67 -2.75
CA VAL A 123 -6.78 -9.20 -4.08
C VAL A 123 -6.01 -8.17 -4.91
N TRP A 124 -5.05 -8.65 -5.69
CA TRP A 124 -4.23 -7.80 -6.55
C TRP A 124 -5.04 -6.98 -7.56
N THR A 125 -6.05 -7.60 -8.14
CA THR A 125 -6.88 -6.98 -9.18
C THR A 125 -7.81 -5.88 -8.66
N GLY A 126 -8.06 -5.82 -7.35
CA GLY A 126 -8.85 -4.76 -6.72
C GLY A 126 -8.15 -3.41 -6.66
N VAL A 127 -6.82 -3.38 -6.85
CA VAL A 127 -6.07 -2.12 -6.94
C VAL A 127 -6.04 -1.65 -8.41
N PRO A 128 -6.33 -0.36 -8.70
CA PRO A 128 -6.31 0.16 -10.07
C PRO A 128 -4.98 -0.10 -10.79
N PRO A 129 -4.98 -0.47 -12.09
CA PRO A 129 -3.76 -0.85 -12.82
C PRO A 129 -2.67 0.24 -12.84
N LYS A 130 -3.05 1.50 -12.95
CA LYS A 130 -2.09 2.62 -12.92
C LYS A 130 -1.43 2.76 -11.55
N VAL A 131 -2.20 2.60 -10.46
CA VAL A 131 -1.68 2.63 -9.09
C VAL A 131 -0.68 1.50 -8.87
N ARG A 132 -0.99 0.27 -9.34
CA ARG A 132 -0.07 -0.87 -9.27
C ARG A 132 1.26 -0.61 -9.98
N LYS A 133 1.24 0.07 -11.13
CA LYS A 133 2.46 0.44 -11.88
C LYS A 133 3.31 1.51 -11.16
N LEU A 134 2.67 2.34 -10.34
CA LEU A 134 3.34 3.40 -9.58
C LEU A 134 3.87 2.92 -8.23
N ALA A 135 3.55 1.71 -7.81
CA ALA A 135 3.99 1.16 -6.53
C ALA A 135 5.51 0.97 -6.51
N SER A 136 6.11 1.41 -5.43
CA SER A 136 7.55 1.29 -5.19
C SER A 136 7.89 0.17 -4.20
N HIS A 137 6.92 -0.21 -3.37
CA HIS A 137 7.07 -1.25 -2.35
C HIS A 137 5.85 -2.16 -2.34
N PHE A 138 6.08 -3.42 -2.00
CA PHE A 138 5.02 -4.42 -1.87
C PHE A 138 5.22 -5.19 -0.57
N ILE A 139 4.16 -5.33 0.21
CA ILE A 139 4.06 -6.23 1.35
C ILE A 139 3.10 -7.33 0.94
N LEU A 140 3.61 -8.53 0.78
CA LEU A 140 2.85 -9.67 0.29
C LEU A 140 2.76 -10.75 1.38
N PHE A 141 1.56 -11.26 1.64
CA PHE A 141 1.31 -12.36 2.58
C PHE A 141 1.07 -13.65 1.79
N PRO A 142 2.10 -14.47 1.53
CA PRO A 142 2.06 -15.56 0.57
C PRO A 142 0.96 -16.59 0.83
N GLN A 143 0.77 -16.97 2.10
CA GLN A 143 -0.21 -17.96 2.52
C GLN A 143 -1.69 -17.57 2.25
N ARG A 144 -1.92 -16.32 1.88
CA ARG A 144 -3.25 -15.73 1.65
C ARG A 144 -3.38 -15.10 0.26
N ILE A 145 -2.49 -15.45 -0.67
CA ILE A 145 -2.53 -14.99 -2.07
C ILE A 145 -3.00 -16.13 -2.97
N ALA A 146 -3.98 -15.85 -3.82
CA ALA A 146 -4.48 -16.80 -4.79
C ALA A 146 -3.39 -17.14 -5.84
N LYS A 147 -3.20 -18.43 -6.14
CA LYS A 147 -2.12 -18.92 -7.01
C LYS A 147 -2.16 -18.36 -8.42
N ASP A 148 -3.33 -18.08 -8.96
CA ASP A 148 -3.52 -17.47 -10.28
C ASP A 148 -3.04 -16.02 -10.34
N SER A 149 -3.04 -15.32 -9.21
CA SER A 149 -2.58 -13.93 -9.10
C SER A 149 -1.05 -13.80 -9.08
N VAL A 150 -0.29 -14.85 -8.77
CA VAL A 150 1.16 -14.79 -8.55
C VAL A 150 1.91 -14.23 -9.76
N GLY A 151 1.55 -14.67 -10.99
CA GLY A 151 2.19 -14.17 -12.21
C GLY A 151 1.94 -12.68 -12.48
N HIS A 152 0.79 -12.16 -12.06
CA HIS A 152 0.49 -10.73 -12.19
C HIS A 152 1.24 -9.90 -11.16
N ILE A 153 1.33 -10.41 -9.93
CA ILE A 153 2.07 -9.76 -8.83
C ILE A 153 3.57 -9.73 -9.16
N ALA A 154 4.13 -10.85 -9.62
CA ALA A 154 5.54 -10.96 -9.98
C ALA A 154 5.96 -9.89 -10.99
N ARG A 155 5.17 -9.69 -12.05
CA ARG A 155 5.42 -8.61 -13.03
C ARG A 155 5.39 -7.22 -12.41
N GLY A 156 4.49 -6.96 -11.46
CA GLY A 156 4.45 -5.70 -10.72
C GLY A 156 5.67 -5.49 -9.83
N CYS A 157 6.23 -6.58 -9.30
CA CYS A 157 7.42 -6.59 -8.46
C CYS A 157 8.73 -6.69 -9.25
N MET A 158 8.72 -6.54 -10.58
CA MET A 158 9.90 -6.69 -11.45
C MET A 158 10.58 -8.07 -11.30
N MET A 159 9.80 -9.12 -11.07
CA MET A 159 10.27 -10.49 -10.86
C MET A 159 9.63 -11.45 -11.88
N THR A 160 10.29 -12.57 -12.12
CA THR A 160 9.65 -13.70 -12.78
C THR A 160 8.70 -14.41 -11.79
N LYS A 161 7.69 -15.11 -12.32
CA LYS A 161 6.79 -15.92 -11.48
C LYS A 161 7.57 -16.91 -10.61
N ARG A 162 8.56 -17.62 -11.20
CA ARG A 162 9.40 -18.59 -10.49
C ARG A 162 10.19 -17.99 -9.33
N GLN A 163 10.76 -16.79 -9.52
CA GLN A 163 11.47 -16.06 -8.44
C GLN A 163 10.52 -15.73 -7.29
N LEU A 164 9.31 -15.22 -7.60
CA LEU A 164 8.35 -14.87 -6.56
C LEU A 164 7.84 -16.12 -5.82
N GLU A 165 7.57 -17.23 -6.53
CA GLU A 165 7.18 -18.50 -5.92
C GLU A 165 8.28 -19.03 -4.99
N ALA A 166 9.55 -18.98 -5.40
CA ALA A 166 10.66 -19.36 -4.54
C ALA A 166 10.75 -18.51 -3.26
N CYS A 167 10.45 -17.20 -3.36
CA CYS A 167 10.37 -16.34 -2.17
C CYS A 167 9.17 -16.72 -1.27
N PHE A 168 8.04 -17.09 -1.86
CA PHE A 168 6.87 -17.54 -1.11
C PHE A 168 7.14 -18.82 -0.32
N ASP A 169 7.88 -19.76 -0.90
CA ASP A 169 8.25 -21.02 -0.26
C ASP A 169 9.15 -20.81 0.99
N MET A 170 9.82 -19.67 1.07
CA MET A 170 10.64 -19.31 2.25
C MET A 170 9.79 -18.78 3.43
N CYS A 171 8.53 -18.42 3.20
CA CYS A 171 7.60 -17.97 4.23
C CYS A 171 6.88 -19.18 4.84
N SER A 172 7.26 -19.55 6.05
CA SER A 172 6.77 -20.77 6.72
C SER A 172 5.54 -20.53 7.61
N SER A 173 5.39 -19.32 8.14
CA SER A 173 4.30 -18.93 9.02
C SER A 173 3.15 -18.29 8.26
N ALA A 174 1.93 -18.44 8.77
CA ALA A 174 0.73 -17.78 8.22
C ALA A 174 0.80 -16.24 8.28
N TYR A 175 1.68 -15.69 9.10
CA TYR A 175 1.89 -14.26 9.30
C TYR A 175 3.18 -13.74 8.67
N ASP A 176 3.99 -14.62 8.08
CA ASP A 176 5.15 -14.18 7.33
C ASP A 176 4.74 -13.36 6.12
N PHE A 177 5.50 -12.32 5.85
CA PHE A 177 5.32 -11.49 4.67
C PHE A 177 6.63 -11.21 3.95
N LEU A 178 6.53 -10.99 2.66
CA LEU A 178 7.63 -10.47 1.86
C LEU A 178 7.50 -8.95 1.76
N LEU A 179 8.57 -8.23 2.11
CA LEU A 179 8.75 -6.84 1.74
C LEU A 179 9.61 -6.78 0.48
N ILE A 180 9.02 -6.33 -0.62
CA ILE A 180 9.70 -6.17 -1.91
C ILE A 180 9.81 -4.67 -2.20
N THR A 181 11.02 -4.22 -2.52
CA THR A 181 11.29 -2.84 -2.95
C THR A 181 11.77 -2.86 -4.38
N ASN A 182 11.07 -2.16 -5.27
CA ASN A 182 11.53 -1.95 -6.64
C ASN A 182 12.59 -0.83 -6.63
N GLU A 183 13.81 -1.19 -6.99
CA GLU A 183 14.91 -0.23 -7.08
C GLU A 183 14.88 0.50 -8.44
N PRO A 184 15.43 1.71 -8.53
CA PRO A 184 15.45 2.49 -9.76
C PRO A 184 16.20 1.80 -10.93
N ASP A 185 17.10 0.89 -10.63
CA ASP A 185 17.86 0.12 -11.61
C ASP A 185 17.11 -1.09 -12.18
N GLY A 186 15.82 -1.24 -11.83
CA GLY A 186 14.96 -2.31 -12.31
C GLY A 186 15.12 -3.63 -11.55
N ARG A 187 15.87 -3.65 -10.44
CA ARG A 187 15.99 -4.82 -9.57
C ARG A 187 14.96 -4.79 -8.44
N ALA A 188 14.56 -5.96 -7.99
CA ALA A 188 13.74 -6.14 -6.79
C ALA A 188 14.63 -6.52 -5.61
N ARG A 189 14.53 -5.79 -4.51
CA ARG A 189 15.12 -6.19 -3.23
C ARG A 189 14.05 -6.82 -2.37
N VAL A 190 14.29 -8.05 -1.93
CA VAL A 190 13.31 -8.83 -1.16
C VAL A 190 13.81 -9.06 0.26
N ARG A 191 12.91 -8.94 1.23
CA ARG A 191 13.15 -9.24 2.64
C ARG A 191 11.96 -10.01 3.22
N ILE A 192 12.24 -10.97 4.09
CA ILE A 192 11.21 -11.65 4.88
C ILE A 192 10.99 -10.84 6.16
N ASN A 193 9.73 -10.60 6.51
CA ASN A 193 9.29 -9.86 7.70
C ASN A 193 9.98 -8.47 7.87
N GLY A 194 10.45 -7.91 6.75
CA GLY A 194 11.11 -6.61 6.70
C GLY A 194 12.56 -6.57 7.17
N THR A 195 13.11 -7.66 7.69
CA THR A 195 14.45 -7.71 8.30
C THR A 195 15.44 -8.55 7.52
N ASP A 196 15.08 -9.79 7.18
CA ASP A 196 16.01 -10.75 6.61
C ASP A 196 16.08 -10.64 5.07
N PRO A 197 17.23 -10.25 4.50
CA PRO A 197 17.38 -10.17 3.06
C PRO A 197 17.36 -11.57 2.45
N VAL A 198 16.57 -11.74 1.39
CA VAL A 198 16.55 -12.97 0.59
C VAL A 198 17.70 -12.92 -0.40
N GLN A 199 18.65 -13.85 -0.25
CA GLN A 199 19.83 -13.97 -1.12
C GLN A 199 19.53 -14.86 -2.34
N GLY A 200 20.21 -14.57 -3.46
CA GLY A 200 20.15 -15.44 -4.65
C GLY A 200 18.96 -15.23 -5.58
N ILE A 201 18.24 -14.13 -5.44
CA ILE A 201 17.20 -13.72 -6.39
C ILE A 201 17.84 -12.79 -7.44
N ASN A 202 18.60 -13.37 -8.36
CA ASN A 202 19.12 -12.68 -9.54
C ASN A 202 18.52 -13.29 -10.80
#